data_33df460547d7bbc9bab3a46abeafe9d0
#
_entry.id   33df460547d7bbc9bab3a46abeafe9d0
#
_cell.length_a   1.000
_cell.length_b   1.000
_cell.length_c   1.000
_cell.angle_alpha   90.00
_cell.angle_beta   90.00
_cell.angle_gamma   90.00
#
_symmetry.space_group_name_H-M   'P 1'
#
loop_
_entity.id
_entity.type
_entity.pdbx_description
1 polymer ?
#
loop_
_entity_poly.entity_id
_entity_poly.type
_entity_poly.pdbx_seq_one_letter_code
_entity_poly.pdbx_strand_id
1 'polypeptide(L)'
;PGAKWRFLVWDAEWSFGNNGRSVNGNNLSSGPLAGGADIAVFYRALQKNPEFRMRFADRVQIHYFNGGALTDGNVLRRFREMKQEMSGVLRNLSSHVETTWVPRRRAIVMSQMAGQKIQFSDNTPQFSQNGGAVPAGYQLTLSAPEGEVYYTVDGVDPRRPGAMVETGKTVLSGNAEKWAMVPSVDNGGNDLGKTWHGGKEPFDHDDWDSGNDGVGYDQNADYDEHIGIDVDTEMNDINQSVFVRIPFNVSASDKKKSNFMMLWMKYDDGFVAYLNGTRIANANATLNPAWNAGANGGHDDASAVTWVSFDVGKHINRLKSGNNILAIHGLNSGLGSSDMLINAELSLGQRSGAEVADGVVQYDEPIKLIRDTTIRARSMLNGQWSALVEHSFQVGRAGSPLRFTEIMYNPPGGSEYEFVELHNSGTFDVSLG
;
A
#
# COMPACT_ATOMS: atom_id res chain seq x y z
N PRO A 1 -17.38 1.84 -32.65
CA PRO A 1 -17.75 1.43 -31.29
C PRO A 1 -16.73 0.39 -30.82
N GLY A 2 -15.94 0.68 -29.77
CA GLY A 2 -15.00 -0.28 -29.19
C GLY A 2 -13.55 0.20 -29.04
N ALA A 3 -13.18 1.39 -29.51
CA ALA A 3 -11.85 1.93 -29.24
C ALA A 3 -11.71 2.22 -27.74
N LYS A 4 -10.74 1.57 -27.10
CA LYS A 4 -10.41 1.83 -25.70
C LYS A 4 -9.61 3.11 -25.59
N TRP A 5 -9.93 3.97 -24.63
CA TRP A 5 -9.09 5.10 -24.27
C TRP A 5 -7.71 4.60 -23.84
N ARG A 6 -6.66 5.27 -24.33
CA ARG A 6 -5.28 5.00 -23.94
C ARG A 6 -4.66 6.28 -23.45
N PHE A 7 -4.00 6.21 -22.30
CA PHE A 7 -3.17 7.29 -21.79
C PHE A 7 -1.74 7.05 -22.25
N LEU A 8 -1.15 8.05 -22.89
CA LEU A 8 0.24 8.01 -23.32
C LEU A 8 1.10 8.66 -22.25
N VAL A 9 2.28 8.09 -22.01
CA VAL A 9 3.29 8.71 -21.15
C VAL A 9 3.89 9.89 -21.90
N TRP A 10 3.96 11.05 -21.24
CA TRP A 10 4.55 12.27 -21.72
C TRP A 10 5.56 12.79 -20.69
N ASP A 11 6.64 13.43 -21.13
CA ASP A 11 7.70 14.01 -20.29
C ASP A 11 8.30 13.00 -19.26
N ALA A 12 8.53 11.75 -19.70
CA ALA A 12 9.08 10.70 -18.85
C ALA A 12 10.51 11.01 -18.37
N GLU A 13 11.23 11.91 -19.01
CA GLU A 13 12.56 12.41 -18.65
C GLU A 13 12.60 13.12 -17.29
N TRP A 14 11.44 13.54 -16.77
CA TRP A 14 11.32 14.14 -15.43
C TRP A 14 11.20 13.09 -14.31
N SER A 15 11.31 11.82 -14.68
CA SER A 15 11.27 10.71 -13.73
C SER A 15 12.59 10.56 -12.96
N PHE A 16 12.57 9.72 -11.94
CA PHE A 16 13.75 9.32 -11.16
C PHE A 16 14.51 10.46 -10.47
N GLY A 17 13.82 11.55 -10.13
CA GLY A 17 14.42 12.70 -9.43
C GLY A 17 15.11 13.68 -10.34
N ASN A 18 15.00 13.52 -11.66
CA ASN A 18 15.52 14.48 -12.59
C ASN A 18 14.82 15.84 -12.43
N ASN A 19 15.51 16.91 -12.82
CA ASN A 19 15.02 18.28 -12.76
C ASN A 19 14.52 18.72 -11.38
N GLY A 20 15.20 18.28 -10.29
CA GLY A 20 14.90 18.66 -8.91
C GLY A 20 13.64 18.00 -8.32
N ARG A 21 13.08 16.98 -8.97
CA ARG A 21 11.92 16.26 -8.45
C ARG A 21 12.30 15.44 -7.21
N SER A 22 11.57 15.67 -6.12
CA SER A 22 11.79 14.95 -4.87
C SER A 22 11.40 13.47 -4.97
N VAL A 23 12.18 12.60 -4.34
CA VAL A 23 11.80 11.20 -4.14
C VAL A 23 10.50 11.05 -3.36
N ASN A 24 10.16 12.03 -2.53
CA ASN A 24 8.93 12.09 -1.73
C ASN A 24 7.73 12.68 -2.51
N GLY A 25 7.95 13.22 -3.71
CA GLY A 25 6.88 13.87 -4.50
C GLY A 25 5.61 13.02 -4.59
N ASN A 26 4.46 13.60 -4.24
CA ASN A 26 3.16 12.94 -4.24
C ASN A 26 2.25 13.49 -5.33
N ASN A 27 2.32 12.92 -6.52
CA ASN A 27 1.49 13.34 -7.65
C ASN A 27 0.02 12.84 -7.57
N LEU A 28 -0.32 12.00 -6.58
CA LEU A 28 -1.68 11.48 -6.40
C LEU A 28 -2.55 12.46 -5.60
N SER A 29 -1.98 13.19 -4.64
CA SER A 29 -2.68 14.17 -3.80
C SER A 29 -2.29 15.62 -4.09
N SER A 30 -1.11 15.84 -4.68
CA SER A 30 -0.61 17.16 -5.07
C SER A 30 -0.12 17.13 -6.52
N GLY A 31 0.15 18.29 -7.10
CA GLY A 31 0.61 18.39 -8.48
C GLY A 31 -0.49 18.12 -9.53
N PRO A 32 -0.17 17.50 -10.67
CA PRO A 32 -1.10 17.38 -11.81
C PRO A 32 -2.42 16.69 -11.47
N LEU A 33 -2.45 15.70 -10.58
CA LEU A 33 -3.68 14.98 -10.23
C LEU A 33 -4.49 15.68 -9.11
N ALA A 34 -3.93 16.63 -8.40
CA ALA A 34 -4.65 17.46 -7.43
C ALA A 34 -5.21 18.76 -8.04
N GLY A 35 -4.67 19.20 -9.17
CA GLY A 35 -5.07 20.43 -9.87
C GLY A 35 -6.41 20.36 -10.59
N GLY A 36 -6.76 21.44 -11.29
CA GLY A 36 -7.99 21.57 -12.06
C GLY A 36 -7.92 20.98 -13.49
N ALA A 37 -6.82 20.38 -13.91
CA ALA A 37 -6.70 19.77 -15.23
C ALA A 37 -7.72 18.64 -15.43
N ASP A 38 -8.23 18.49 -16.64
CA ASP A 38 -9.29 17.52 -16.97
C ASP A 38 -8.95 16.08 -16.52
N ILE A 39 -7.70 15.67 -16.68
CA ILE A 39 -7.25 14.35 -16.25
C ILE A 39 -7.33 14.17 -14.73
N ALA A 40 -7.08 15.22 -13.96
CA ALA A 40 -7.17 15.19 -12.51
C ALA A 40 -8.64 15.09 -12.03
N VAL A 41 -9.53 15.83 -12.67
CA VAL A 41 -10.97 15.76 -12.40
C VAL A 41 -11.49 14.34 -12.67
N PHE A 42 -11.10 13.77 -13.81
CA PHE A 42 -11.48 12.42 -14.21
C PHE A 42 -10.94 11.36 -13.22
N TYR A 43 -9.65 11.45 -12.86
CA TYR A 43 -9.04 10.54 -11.88
C TYR A 43 -9.74 10.60 -10.53
N ARG A 44 -10.00 11.81 -9.99
CA ARG A 44 -10.70 11.97 -8.70
C ARG A 44 -12.13 11.43 -8.73
N ALA A 45 -12.82 11.54 -9.86
CA ALA A 45 -14.15 10.96 -10.01
C ALA A 45 -14.09 9.42 -9.99
N LEU A 46 -13.15 8.83 -10.72
CA LEU A 46 -12.93 7.38 -10.76
C LEU A 46 -12.47 6.82 -9.41
N GLN A 47 -11.62 7.55 -8.69
CA GLN A 47 -11.09 7.15 -7.38
C GLN A 47 -12.21 6.95 -6.33
N LYS A 48 -13.36 7.61 -6.47
CA LYS A 48 -14.53 7.39 -5.62
C LYS A 48 -15.16 6.01 -5.82
N ASN A 49 -14.90 5.36 -6.95
CA ASN A 49 -15.47 4.06 -7.30
C ASN A 49 -14.60 2.92 -6.72
N PRO A 50 -15.12 2.06 -5.84
CA PRO A 50 -14.37 0.94 -5.24
C PRO A 50 -13.82 -0.04 -6.28
N GLU A 51 -14.57 -0.30 -7.36
CA GLU A 51 -14.12 -1.18 -8.44
C GLU A 51 -12.91 -0.59 -9.18
N PHE A 52 -12.88 0.71 -9.40
CA PHE A 52 -11.71 1.37 -9.98
C PHE A 52 -10.49 1.24 -9.05
N ARG A 53 -10.67 1.46 -7.74
CA ARG A 53 -9.59 1.30 -6.76
C ARG A 53 -9.03 -0.12 -6.75
N MET A 54 -9.90 -1.13 -6.80
CA MET A 54 -9.48 -2.54 -6.88
C MET A 54 -8.67 -2.81 -8.15
N ARG A 55 -9.16 -2.40 -9.32
CA ARG A 55 -8.44 -2.56 -10.59
C ARG A 55 -7.12 -1.80 -10.62
N PHE A 56 -7.07 -0.65 -9.97
CA PHE A 56 -5.81 0.10 -9.83
C PHE A 56 -4.83 -0.68 -8.94
N ALA A 57 -5.29 -1.22 -7.81
CA ALA A 57 -4.49 -2.07 -6.94
C ALA A 57 -3.96 -3.33 -7.68
N ASP A 58 -4.80 -3.97 -8.52
CA ASP A 58 -4.38 -5.09 -9.38
C ASP A 58 -3.21 -4.70 -10.30
N ARG A 59 -3.27 -3.52 -10.91
CA ARG A 59 -2.18 -3.03 -11.79
C ARG A 59 -0.91 -2.75 -11.00
N VAL A 60 -1.04 -2.19 -9.80
CA VAL A 60 0.11 -1.98 -8.93
C VAL A 60 0.73 -3.30 -8.49
N GLN A 61 -0.07 -4.29 -8.14
CA GLN A 61 0.40 -5.64 -7.79
C GLN A 61 1.24 -6.24 -8.93
N ILE A 62 0.77 -6.17 -10.16
CA ILE A 62 1.48 -6.70 -11.34
C ILE A 62 2.83 -6.01 -11.54
N HIS A 63 2.91 -4.70 -11.34
CA HIS A 63 4.10 -3.95 -11.70
C HIS A 63 5.11 -3.80 -10.56
N TYR A 64 4.67 -3.69 -9.32
CA TYR A 64 5.55 -3.41 -8.17
C TYR A 64 5.91 -4.64 -7.34
N PHE A 65 5.31 -5.81 -7.60
CA PHE A 65 5.52 -7.05 -6.82
C PHE A 65 5.89 -8.23 -7.74
N ASN A 66 6.31 -9.33 -7.14
CA ASN A 66 6.48 -10.65 -7.78
C ASN A 66 7.26 -10.63 -9.11
N GLY A 67 8.33 -9.86 -9.18
CA GLY A 67 9.13 -9.74 -10.41
C GLY A 67 8.56 -8.76 -11.46
N GLY A 68 7.57 -7.95 -11.11
CA GLY A 68 7.03 -6.91 -11.97
C GLY A 68 8.06 -5.85 -12.39
N ALA A 69 7.75 -5.14 -13.47
CA ALA A 69 8.69 -4.21 -14.12
C ALA A 69 9.20 -3.08 -13.20
N LEU A 70 8.42 -2.67 -12.19
CA LEU A 70 8.74 -1.59 -11.25
C LEU A 70 9.26 -2.11 -9.89
N THR A 71 9.63 -3.39 -9.80
CA THR A 71 10.37 -3.89 -8.64
C THR A 71 11.77 -3.31 -8.62
N ASP A 72 12.32 -3.08 -7.42
CA ASP A 72 13.63 -2.45 -7.23
C ASP A 72 14.72 -3.18 -8.05
N GLY A 73 14.71 -4.52 -8.03
CA GLY A 73 15.65 -5.33 -8.79
C GLY A 73 15.56 -5.12 -10.31
N ASN A 74 14.34 -5.08 -10.87
CA ASN A 74 14.14 -4.88 -12.31
C ASN A 74 14.47 -3.45 -12.75
N VAL A 75 14.09 -2.45 -11.96
CA VAL A 75 14.44 -1.05 -12.25
C VAL A 75 15.95 -0.86 -12.21
N LEU A 76 16.63 -1.38 -11.17
CA LEU A 76 18.09 -1.29 -11.06
C LEU A 76 18.82 -2.04 -12.19
N ARG A 77 18.36 -3.25 -12.51
CA ARG A 77 18.93 -4.03 -13.62
C ARG A 77 18.83 -3.24 -14.93
N ARG A 78 17.62 -2.77 -15.27
CA ARG A 78 17.42 -2.02 -16.51
C ARG A 78 18.18 -0.71 -16.54
N PHE A 79 18.25 0.01 -15.43
CA PHE A 79 19.04 1.24 -15.33
C PHE A 79 20.54 0.96 -15.55
N ARG A 80 21.09 -0.11 -14.97
CA ARG A 80 22.50 -0.50 -15.12
C ARG A 80 22.83 -0.93 -16.54
N GLU A 81 21.95 -1.69 -17.19
CA GLU A 81 22.06 -2.05 -18.60
C GLU A 81 22.21 -0.79 -19.46
N MET A 82 21.26 0.15 -19.35
CA MET A 82 21.29 1.43 -20.10
C MET A 82 22.53 2.26 -19.76
N LYS A 83 22.93 2.32 -18.50
CA LYS A 83 24.13 3.02 -18.05
C LYS A 83 25.40 2.43 -18.68
N GLN A 84 25.46 1.12 -18.79
CA GLN A 84 26.58 0.41 -19.44
C GLN A 84 26.60 0.69 -20.94
N GLU A 85 25.46 0.60 -21.62
CA GLU A 85 25.33 0.93 -23.06
C GLU A 85 25.81 2.35 -23.36
N MET A 86 25.49 3.31 -22.49
CA MET A 86 25.83 4.73 -22.66
C MET A 86 27.23 5.09 -22.17
N SER A 87 27.94 4.22 -21.48
CA SER A 87 29.22 4.53 -20.81
C SER A 87 30.34 4.96 -21.78
N GLY A 88 30.28 4.52 -23.03
CA GLY A 88 31.23 4.91 -24.08
C GLY A 88 31.01 6.32 -24.64
N VAL A 89 29.82 6.90 -24.44
CA VAL A 89 29.40 8.19 -25.00
C VAL A 89 29.24 9.24 -23.89
N LEU A 90 28.59 8.87 -22.78
CA LEU A 90 28.31 9.76 -21.66
C LEU A 90 29.27 9.50 -20.50
N ARG A 91 29.94 10.57 -20.07
CA ARG A 91 30.82 10.53 -18.90
C ARG A 91 30.06 10.98 -17.64
N ASN A 92 30.43 10.46 -16.48
CA ASN A 92 29.90 10.86 -15.17
C ASN A 92 28.38 10.69 -15.03
N LEU A 93 27.85 9.55 -15.46
CA LEU A 93 26.44 9.20 -15.25
C LEU A 93 26.13 9.14 -13.75
N SER A 94 25.08 9.84 -13.35
CA SER A 94 24.65 9.93 -11.94
C SER A 94 24.36 8.55 -11.36
N SER A 95 24.75 8.34 -10.09
CA SER A 95 24.35 7.17 -9.31
C SER A 95 23.07 7.39 -8.49
N HIS A 96 22.46 8.57 -8.58
CA HIS A 96 21.29 8.96 -7.77
C HIS A 96 20.14 7.93 -7.84
N VAL A 97 19.86 7.38 -9.02
CA VAL A 97 18.82 6.35 -9.21
C VAL A 97 19.11 5.11 -8.37
N GLU A 98 20.39 4.67 -8.34
CA GLU A 98 20.80 3.46 -7.64
C GLU A 98 20.90 3.64 -6.13
N THR A 99 21.38 4.81 -5.68
CA THR A 99 21.73 5.05 -4.27
C THR A 99 20.63 5.73 -3.47
N THR A 100 19.74 6.47 -4.14
CA THR A 100 18.76 7.31 -3.45
C THR A 100 17.32 7.03 -3.89
N TRP A 101 17.07 7.02 -5.21
CA TRP A 101 15.70 6.93 -5.72
C TRP A 101 15.09 5.55 -5.51
N VAL A 102 15.66 4.51 -6.13
CA VAL A 102 15.09 3.16 -6.10
C VAL A 102 14.99 2.61 -4.67
N PRO A 103 16.00 2.72 -3.79
CA PRO A 103 15.91 2.17 -2.43
C PRO A 103 14.79 2.77 -1.56
N ARG A 104 14.28 3.95 -1.92
CA ARG A 104 13.29 4.69 -1.14
C ARG A 104 11.92 4.78 -1.82
N ARG A 105 11.89 4.95 -3.14
CA ARG A 105 10.67 5.38 -3.86
C ARG A 105 9.53 4.39 -3.76
N ARG A 106 9.79 3.10 -3.79
CA ARG A 106 8.75 2.08 -3.73
C ARG A 106 7.91 2.18 -2.45
N ALA A 107 8.56 2.21 -1.29
CA ALA A 107 7.88 2.32 -0.01
C ALA A 107 7.04 3.61 0.09
N ILE A 108 7.60 4.73 -0.38
CA ILE A 108 6.92 6.03 -0.41
C ILE A 108 5.66 5.97 -1.30
N VAL A 109 5.77 5.42 -2.50
CA VAL A 109 4.61 5.28 -3.41
C VAL A 109 3.53 4.39 -2.82
N MET A 110 3.90 3.28 -2.17
CA MET A 110 2.91 2.41 -1.50
C MET A 110 2.16 3.16 -0.39
N SER A 111 2.86 3.95 0.42
CA SER A 111 2.24 4.79 1.44
C SER A 111 1.31 5.85 0.82
N GLN A 112 1.75 6.55 -0.23
CA GLN A 112 0.94 7.54 -0.93
C GLN A 112 -0.33 6.93 -1.54
N MET A 113 -0.25 5.72 -2.10
CA MET A 113 -1.41 5.01 -2.65
C MET A 113 -2.39 4.55 -1.56
N ALA A 114 -1.88 4.08 -0.42
CA ALA A 114 -2.71 3.75 0.74
C ALA A 114 -3.52 4.97 1.21
N GLY A 115 -2.91 6.14 1.29
CA GLY A 115 -3.57 7.41 1.58
C GLY A 115 -4.68 7.79 0.59
N GLN A 116 -4.64 7.26 -0.63
CA GLN A 116 -5.69 7.45 -1.65
C GLN A 116 -6.74 6.31 -1.66
N LYS A 117 -6.84 5.52 -0.62
CA LYS A 117 -7.73 4.33 -0.52
C LYS A 117 -7.45 3.26 -1.58
N ILE A 118 -6.29 3.31 -2.22
CA ILE A 118 -5.80 2.26 -3.11
C ILE A 118 -5.02 1.31 -2.20
N GLN A 119 -5.73 0.31 -1.70
CA GLN A 119 -5.15 -0.58 -0.71
C GLN A 119 -4.60 -1.82 -1.37
N PHE A 120 -3.36 -2.11 -1.03
CA PHE A 120 -2.72 -3.39 -1.31
C PHE A 120 -2.91 -4.23 -0.05
N SER A 121 -3.55 -5.36 -0.20
CA SER A 121 -3.57 -6.34 0.87
C SER A 121 -2.18 -7.01 0.92
N ASP A 122 -1.53 -6.99 2.07
CA ASP A 122 -0.34 -7.81 2.34
C ASP A 122 -0.65 -9.31 2.22
N ASN A 123 -1.92 -9.63 1.97
CA ASN A 123 -2.48 -10.97 1.89
C ASN A 123 -2.63 -11.48 0.46
N THR A 124 -1.91 -10.92 -0.52
CA THR A 124 -1.93 -11.42 -1.90
C THR A 124 -1.38 -12.83 -2.00
N PRO A 125 -1.93 -13.67 -2.90
CA PRO A 125 -1.39 -15.00 -3.16
C PRO A 125 0.10 -14.95 -3.55
N GLN A 126 0.86 -15.88 -3.01
CA GLN A 126 2.24 -16.14 -3.36
C GLN A 126 2.31 -17.44 -4.16
N PHE A 127 3.09 -17.44 -5.22
CA PHE A 127 3.30 -18.57 -6.10
C PHE A 127 4.70 -19.16 -5.84
N SER A 128 4.82 -20.49 -5.83
CA SER A 128 6.14 -21.13 -5.74
C SER A 128 7.06 -20.78 -6.90
N GLN A 129 6.50 -20.34 -8.03
CA GLN A 129 7.21 -19.75 -9.18
C GLN A 129 6.35 -18.68 -9.84
N ASN A 130 6.96 -17.53 -10.15
CA ASN A 130 6.29 -16.37 -10.74
C ASN A 130 6.30 -16.43 -12.29
N GLY A 131 5.65 -17.47 -12.86
CA GLY A 131 5.55 -17.65 -14.30
C GLY A 131 6.83 -18.17 -14.96
N GLY A 132 6.87 -18.09 -16.30
CA GLY A 132 8.00 -18.55 -17.11
C GLY A 132 7.94 -20.02 -17.51
N ALA A 133 9.08 -20.57 -17.98
CA ALA A 133 9.16 -21.94 -18.44
C ALA A 133 9.22 -22.92 -17.27
N VAL A 134 8.41 -23.98 -17.35
CA VAL A 134 8.37 -25.08 -16.38
C VAL A 134 8.32 -26.44 -17.09
N PRO A 135 8.82 -27.53 -16.48
CA PRO A 135 8.69 -28.86 -17.04
C PRO A 135 7.21 -29.31 -17.07
N ALA A 136 6.87 -30.22 -17.98
CA ALA A 136 5.55 -30.85 -18.00
C ALA A 136 5.29 -31.58 -16.67
N GLY A 137 4.12 -31.37 -16.09
CA GLY A 137 3.75 -31.94 -14.80
C GLY A 137 4.29 -31.17 -13.58
N TYR A 138 4.82 -29.96 -13.77
CA TYR A 138 5.23 -29.09 -12.67
C TYR A 138 4.09 -28.88 -11.67
N GLN A 139 4.40 -29.03 -10.39
CA GLN A 139 3.45 -28.85 -9.28
C GLN A 139 3.56 -27.41 -8.75
N LEU A 140 2.68 -26.55 -9.20
CA LEU A 140 2.62 -25.16 -8.73
C LEU A 140 1.88 -25.10 -7.40
N THR A 141 2.50 -24.53 -6.39
CA THR A 141 1.86 -24.25 -5.11
C THR A 141 1.51 -22.78 -4.96
N LEU A 142 0.35 -22.54 -4.35
CA LEU A 142 -0.14 -21.22 -3.97
C LEU A 142 -0.26 -21.14 -2.45
N SER A 143 -0.04 -19.97 -1.88
CA SER A 143 -0.27 -19.69 -0.47
C SER A 143 -0.68 -18.23 -0.29
N ALA A 144 -1.35 -17.93 0.82
CA ALA A 144 -1.55 -16.57 1.30
C ALA A 144 -1.22 -16.51 2.78
N PRO A 145 -0.77 -15.37 3.33
CA PRO A 145 -0.51 -15.21 4.75
C PRO A 145 -1.73 -15.53 5.61
N GLU A 146 -2.92 -15.13 5.15
CA GLU A 146 -4.20 -15.38 5.82
C GLU A 146 -5.32 -15.56 4.78
N GLY A 147 -6.43 -16.19 5.18
CA GLY A 147 -7.61 -16.41 4.33
C GLY A 147 -7.46 -17.54 3.32
N GLU A 148 -8.39 -17.59 2.40
CA GLU A 148 -8.50 -18.65 1.39
C GLU A 148 -8.01 -18.15 0.04
N VAL A 149 -7.30 -18.98 -0.72
CA VAL A 149 -6.83 -18.66 -2.06
C VAL A 149 -7.80 -19.23 -3.09
N TYR A 150 -8.20 -18.41 -4.05
CA TYR A 150 -9.02 -18.77 -5.19
C TYR A 150 -8.26 -18.51 -6.48
N TYR A 151 -8.37 -19.42 -7.45
CA TYR A 151 -7.66 -19.29 -8.71
C TYR A 151 -8.46 -19.75 -9.91
N THR A 152 -8.02 -19.31 -11.09
CA THR A 152 -8.49 -19.77 -12.41
C THR A 152 -7.30 -20.12 -13.30
N VAL A 153 -7.58 -20.95 -14.31
CA VAL A 153 -6.59 -21.39 -15.32
C VAL A 153 -6.94 -20.93 -16.74
N ASP A 154 -8.03 -20.21 -16.89
CA ASP A 154 -8.61 -19.74 -18.15
C ASP A 154 -8.47 -18.22 -18.37
N GLY A 155 -7.80 -17.54 -17.43
CA GLY A 155 -7.60 -16.10 -17.49
C GLY A 155 -8.80 -15.25 -17.03
N VAL A 156 -9.84 -15.85 -16.43
CA VAL A 156 -10.92 -15.12 -15.76
C VAL A 156 -10.45 -14.62 -14.38
N ASP A 157 -10.94 -13.48 -13.93
CA ASP A 157 -10.70 -12.99 -12.56
C ASP A 157 -11.44 -13.91 -11.58
N PRO A 158 -10.79 -14.45 -10.53
CA PRO A 158 -11.47 -15.23 -9.49
C PRO A 158 -12.64 -14.50 -8.83
N ARG A 159 -12.60 -13.19 -8.82
CA ARG A 159 -13.66 -12.32 -8.32
C ARG A 159 -14.71 -12.06 -9.42
N ARG A 160 -15.98 -12.25 -9.12
CA ARG A 160 -17.05 -11.77 -10.02
C ARG A 160 -17.02 -10.24 -10.06
N PRO A 161 -16.84 -9.61 -11.23
CA PRO A 161 -16.94 -8.15 -11.34
C PRO A 161 -18.34 -7.69 -10.95
N GLY A 162 -18.43 -6.77 -10.02
CA GLY A 162 -19.67 -6.17 -9.57
C GLY A 162 -19.40 -4.86 -8.86
N ALA A 163 -20.42 -4.04 -8.65
CA ALA A 163 -20.27 -2.86 -7.84
C ALA A 163 -19.92 -3.29 -6.41
N MET A 164 -18.67 -3.06 -6.01
CA MET A 164 -18.32 -3.13 -4.59
C MET A 164 -19.12 -2.03 -3.89
N VAL A 165 -20.04 -2.43 -3.03
CA VAL A 165 -20.80 -1.50 -2.20
C VAL A 165 -20.15 -1.49 -0.83
N GLU A 166 -19.65 -0.34 -0.43
CA GLU A 166 -19.19 -0.09 0.94
C GLU A 166 -20.26 0.73 1.66
N THR A 167 -20.87 0.15 2.69
CA THR A 167 -21.75 0.86 3.60
C THR A 167 -21.06 0.94 4.94
N GLY A 168 -20.56 2.13 5.29
CA GLY A 168 -19.84 2.38 6.53
C GLY A 168 -20.60 3.29 7.47
N LYS A 169 -20.44 3.06 8.78
CA LYS A 169 -20.92 3.88 9.87
C LYS A 169 -19.73 4.28 10.73
N THR A 170 -19.60 5.57 11.03
CA THR A 170 -18.63 6.05 12.01
C THR A 170 -19.05 5.57 13.40
N VAL A 171 -18.17 4.82 14.06
CA VAL A 171 -18.37 4.30 15.44
C VAL A 171 -17.51 5.05 16.45
N LEU A 172 -16.50 5.77 15.98
CA LEU A 172 -15.70 6.72 16.71
C LEU A 172 -15.51 7.98 15.85
N SER A 173 -16.03 9.10 16.32
CA SER A 173 -15.92 10.41 15.65
C SER A 173 -14.61 11.10 16.04
N GLY A 174 -14.05 11.93 15.15
CA GLY A 174 -12.90 12.81 15.46
C GLY A 174 -13.18 13.76 16.62
N ASN A 175 -14.44 14.15 16.81
CA ASN A 175 -14.88 15.00 17.94
C ASN A 175 -15.30 14.18 19.19
N ALA A 176 -14.90 12.91 19.31
CA ALA A 176 -15.14 12.12 20.52
C ALA A 176 -14.26 12.61 21.67
N GLU A 177 -14.81 12.54 22.89
CA GLU A 177 -14.05 12.79 24.11
C GLU A 177 -12.84 11.84 24.21
N LYS A 178 -11.71 12.37 24.58
CA LYS A 178 -10.45 11.64 24.68
C LYS A 178 -9.60 12.18 25.82
N TRP A 179 -8.62 11.40 26.22
CA TRP A 179 -7.61 11.76 27.19
C TRP A 179 -6.25 11.75 26.52
N ALA A 180 -5.42 12.74 26.88
CA ALA A 180 -4.06 12.89 26.38
C ALA A 180 -3.08 13.08 27.53
N MET A 181 -1.85 12.60 27.34
CA MET A 181 -0.73 12.79 28.27
C MET A 181 0.55 12.90 27.46
N VAL A 182 1.34 13.94 27.70
CA VAL A 182 2.74 13.96 27.30
C VAL A 182 3.55 13.19 28.36
N PRO A 183 4.10 12.01 28.03
CA PRO A 183 4.73 11.16 29.04
C PRO A 183 6.05 11.76 29.54
N SER A 184 6.27 11.71 30.84
CA SER A 184 7.50 12.14 31.48
C SER A 184 7.88 11.26 32.67
N VAL A 185 9.05 11.49 33.25
CA VAL A 185 9.45 10.84 34.51
C VAL A 185 8.59 11.35 35.67
N ASP A 186 8.28 12.62 35.66
CA ASP A 186 7.58 13.29 36.78
C ASP A 186 6.11 12.88 36.89
N ASN A 187 5.46 12.56 35.76
CA ASN A 187 4.07 12.08 35.72
C ASN A 187 3.96 10.54 35.62
N GLY A 188 5.09 9.82 35.69
CA GLY A 188 5.12 8.36 35.60
C GLY A 188 4.81 7.80 34.22
N GLY A 189 4.65 8.64 33.20
CA GLY A 189 4.36 8.23 31.83
C GLY A 189 5.45 7.35 31.21
N ASN A 190 6.70 7.52 31.64
CA ASN A 190 7.85 6.71 31.23
C ASN A 190 7.71 5.21 31.65
N ASP A 191 6.96 4.91 32.72
CA ASP A 191 6.83 3.58 33.30
C ASP A 191 5.51 2.88 32.95
N LEU A 192 4.60 3.54 32.23
CA LEU A 192 3.31 2.96 31.81
C LEU A 192 3.46 1.73 30.91
N GLY A 193 4.58 1.60 30.19
CA GLY A 193 4.83 0.50 29.26
C GLY A 193 3.72 0.34 28.25
N LYS A 194 3.00 -0.80 28.27
CA LYS A 194 1.87 -1.10 27.38
C LYS A 194 0.50 -1.02 28.06
N THR A 195 0.43 -0.65 29.32
CA THR A 195 -0.81 -0.69 30.10
C THR A 195 -1.86 0.29 29.57
N TRP A 196 -1.42 1.43 29.06
CA TRP A 196 -2.26 2.48 28.51
C TRP A 196 -2.84 2.17 27.11
N HIS A 197 -2.34 1.12 26.41
CA HIS A 197 -2.82 0.75 25.06
C HIS A 197 -4.27 0.23 25.04
N GLY A 198 -4.92 0.06 26.18
CA GLY A 198 -6.24 -0.55 26.31
C GLY A 198 -6.20 -2.08 26.45
N GLY A 199 -7.37 -2.67 26.59
CA GLY A 199 -7.54 -4.12 26.71
C GLY A 199 -7.57 -4.66 28.14
N LYS A 200 -7.08 -3.89 29.10
CA LYS A 200 -7.11 -4.18 30.54
C LYS A 200 -7.77 -3.02 31.29
N GLU A 201 -9.04 -2.79 31.00
CA GLU A 201 -9.83 -1.77 31.67
C GLU A 201 -10.36 -2.28 33.03
N PRO A 202 -10.57 -1.42 34.05
CA PRO A 202 -10.35 0.03 34.00
C PRO A 202 -8.87 0.41 34.01
N PHE A 203 -8.54 1.51 33.34
CA PHE A 203 -7.24 2.18 33.37
C PHE A 203 -7.45 3.57 33.99
N ASP A 204 -6.62 3.93 34.95
CA ASP A 204 -6.62 5.22 35.59
C ASP A 204 -5.96 6.28 34.69
N HIS A 205 -6.69 7.31 34.35
CA HIS A 205 -6.26 8.44 33.56
C HIS A 205 -6.78 9.78 34.14
N ASP A 206 -7.03 9.80 35.46
CA ASP A 206 -7.55 11.00 36.13
C ASP A 206 -6.59 12.21 36.04
N ASP A 207 -5.28 11.94 35.93
CA ASP A 207 -4.24 12.97 35.75
C ASP A 207 -3.95 13.29 34.27
N TRP A 208 -4.74 12.77 33.30
CA TRP A 208 -4.59 13.08 31.88
C TRP A 208 -5.49 14.25 31.51
N ASP A 209 -5.03 15.10 30.57
CA ASP A 209 -5.88 16.13 29.99
C ASP A 209 -7.02 15.52 29.19
N SER A 210 -8.20 16.09 29.28
CA SER A 210 -9.38 15.61 28.59
C SER A 210 -10.02 16.69 27.72
N GLY A 211 -10.55 16.29 26.59
CA GLY A 211 -11.23 17.17 25.66
C GLY A 211 -11.77 16.44 24.44
N ASN A 212 -12.26 17.22 23.51
CA ASN A 212 -12.77 16.75 22.24
C ASN A 212 -11.83 17.21 21.10
N ASP A 213 -12.05 16.71 19.88
CA ASP A 213 -11.27 17.05 18.69
C ASP A 213 -9.80 16.57 18.73
N GLY A 214 -8.86 17.24 18.03
CA GLY A 214 -7.46 16.81 17.96
C GLY A 214 -6.68 17.10 19.24
N VAL A 215 -5.57 16.37 19.39
CA VAL A 215 -4.53 16.60 20.40
C VAL A 215 -3.30 17.11 19.69
N GLY A 216 -2.71 18.19 20.16
CA GLY A 216 -1.51 18.74 19.53
C GLY A 216 -1.20 20.17 20.00
N TYR A 217 -0.34 20.84 19.25
CA TYR A 217 -0.05 22.26 19.40
C TYR A 217 0.39 22.85 18.05
N ASP A 218 0.36 24.18 17.94
CA ASP A 218 0.79 24.88 16.73
C ASP A 218 1.31 26.28 17.05
N GLN A 219 2.55 26.58 16.66
CA GLN A 219 3.18 27.87 16.83
C GLN A 219 2.82 28.86 15.71
N ASN A 220 2.20 28.39 14.62
CA ASN A 220 1.90 29.16 13.41
C ASN A 220 0.40 29.41 13.19
N ALA A 221 -0.47 28.82 14.01
CA ALA A 221 -1.92 28.85 13.93
C ALA A 221 -2.54 28.15 12.70
N ASP A 222 -1.82 27.22 12.07
CA ASP A 222 -2.31 26.44 10.93
C ASP A 222 -3.25 25.31 11.37
N TYR A 223 -3.11 24.83 12.63
CA TYR A 223 -3.89 23.72 13.20
C TYR A 223 -4.87 24.13 14.29
N ASP A 224 -4.94 25.40 14.68
CA ASP A 224 -5.76 25.91 15.80
C ASP A 224 -7.20 25.40 15.77
N GLU A 225 -7.85 25.39 14.58
CA GLU A 225 -9.23 24.91 14.43
C GLU A 225 -9.38 23.37 14.55
N HIS A 226 -8.26 22.65 14.66
CA HIS A 226 -8.22 21.18 14.72
C HIS A 226 -7.79 20.66 16.09
N ILE A 227 -7.36 21.54 17.01
CA ILE A 227 -6.83 21.20 18.32
C ILE A 227 -7.88 21.50 19.39
N GLY A 228 -8.23 20.47 20.14
CA GLY A 228 -9.12 20.59 21.29
C GLY A 228 -8.45 20.27 22.63
N ILE A 229 -7.29 19.61 22.59
CA ILE A 229 -6.39 19.42 23.73
C ILE A 229 -5.03 19.94 23.31
N ASP A 230 -4.65 21.08 23.90
CA ASP A 230 -3.36 21.72 23.66
C ASP A 230 -2.30 21.12 24.58
N VAL A 231 -1.19 20.68 24.01
CA VAL A 231 -0.05 20.05 24.71
C VAL A 231 1.26 20.83 24.51
N ASP A 232 1.19 22.10 24.09
CA ASP A 232 2.36 22.92 23.77
C ASP A 232 3.32 22.99 24.96
N THR A 233 2.83 23.32 26.15
CA THR A 233 3.64 23.53 27.35
C THR A 233 4.36 22.32 27.88
N GLU A 234 3.87 21.11 27.55
CA GLU A 234 4.43 19.82 27.94
C GLU A 234 5.29 19.19 26.84
N MET A 235 5.07 19.56 25.58
CA MET A 235 5.67 18.87 24.45
C MET A 235 6.72 19.69 23.71
N ASN A 236 6.47 20.96 23.43
CA ASN A 236 7.37 21.79 22.64
C ASN A 236 8.73 21.98 23.34
N ASP A 237 9.84 21.69 22.65
CA ASP A 237 11.21 21.64 23.17
C ASP A 237 11.46 20.67 24.36
N ILE A 238 10.45 19.86 24.75
CA ILE A 238 10.50 18.99 25.93
C ILE A 238 10.40 17.52 25.56
N ASN A 239 9.37 17.11 24.78
CA ASN A 239 9.14 15.72 24.40
C ASN A 239 8.63 15.62 22.95
N GLN A 240 8.88 14.49 22.31
CA GLN A 240 8.44 14.20 20.94
C GLN A 240 7.23 13.25 20.90
N SER A 241 6.70 12.85 22.05
CA SER A 241 5.66 11.84 22.18
C SER A 241 4.46 12.35 22.94
N VAL A 242 3.25 12.00 22.47
CA VAL A 242 1.99 12.15 23.21
C VAL A 242 1.21 10.84 23.19
N PHE A 243 0.63 10.47 24.34
CA PHE A 243 -0.27 9.33 24.45
C PHE A 243 -1.71 9.82 24.44
N VAL A 244 -2.53 9.20 23.59
CA VAL A 244 -3.96 9.54 23.45
C VAL A 244 -4.80 8.29 23.66
N ARG A 245 -5.86 8.38 24.47
CA ARG A 245 -6.83 7.31 24.72
C ARG A 245 -8.22 7.76 24.36
N ILE A 246 -8.93 7.00 23.56
CA ILE A 246 -10.26 7.36 23.07
C ILE A 246 -11.20 6.17 23.31
N PRO A 247 -12.09 6.23 24.32
CA PRO A 247 -13.10 5.21 24.53
C PRO A 247 -14.22 5.35 23.49
N PHE A 248 -14.73 4.22 23.04
CA PHE A 248 -15.88 4.19 22.14
C PHE A 248 -16.68 2.89 22.32
N ASN A 249 -17.92 2.92 21.83
CA ASN A 249 -18.83 1.79 21.97
C ASN A 249 -19.21 1.21 20.60
N VAL A 250 -19.22 -0.12 20.52
CA VAL A 250 -19.66 -0.85 19.33
C VAL A 250 -20.81 -1.78 19.70
N SER A 251 -21.97 -1.63 19.04
CA SER A 251 -23.08 -2.54 19.27
C SER A 251 -22.76 -3.96 18.79
N ALA A 252 -23.33 -4.97 19.45
CA ALA A 252 -23.21 -6.35 19.01
C ALA A 252 -23.72 -6.57 17.57
N SER A 253 -24.74 -5.81 17.17
CA SER A 253 -25.28 -5.84 15.81
C SER A 253 -24.30 -5.27 14.79
N ASP A 254 -23.68 -4.11 15.08
CA ASP A 254 -22.71 -3.48 14.18
C ASP A 254 -21.50 -4.38 14.02
N LYS A 255 -20.95 -4.90 15.15
CA LYS A 255 -19.84 -5.85 15.11
C LYS A 255 -20.14 -7.08 14.26
N LYS A 256 -21.32 -7.72 14.49
CA LYS A 256 -21.72 -8.95 13.76
C LYS A 256 -21.89 -8.74 12.26
N LYS A 257 -22.39 -7.57 11.86
CA LYS A 257 -22.68 -7.26 10.46
C LYS A 257 -21.48 -6.72 9.70
N SER A 258 -20.44 -6.24 10.40
CA SER A 258 -19.30 -5.60 9.75
C SER A 258 -18.29 -6.62 9.27
N ASN A 259 -17.79 -6.42 8.05
CA ASN A 259 -16.67 -7.16 7.46
C ASN A 259 -15.52 -6.24 7.02
N PHE A 260 -15.63 -4.93 7.26
CA PHE A 260 -14.52 -4.02 7.14
C PHE A 260 -14.45 -3.01 8.30
N MET A 261 -13.26 -2.52 8.56
CA MET A 261 -12.97 -1.51 9.56
C MET A 261 -11.90 -0.56 9.00
N MET A 262 -12.19 0.75 9.05
CA MET A 262 -11.33 1.80 8.52
C MET A 262 -10.98 2.77 9.63
N LEU A 263 -9.68 2.96 9.88
CA LEU A 263 -9.14 4.02 10.72
C LEU A 263 -8.81 5.22 9.86
N TRP A 264 -9.29 6.38 10.24
CA TRP A 264 -8.98 7.67 9.63
C TRP A 264 -8.14 8.47 10.61
N MET A 265 -7.05 9.04 10.13
CA MET A 265 -6.12 9.81 10.95
C MET A 265 -5.87 11.17 10.33
N LYS A 266 -5.88 12.22 11.15
CA LYS A 266 -5.11 13.45 10.96
C LYS A 266 -3.90 13.32 11.86
N TYR A 267 -2.71 13.50 11.32
CA TYR A 267 -1.50 13.32 12.12
C TYR A 267 -0.32 14.11 11.56
N ASP A 268 0.50 14.56 12.47
CA ASP A 268 1.78 15.23 12.30
C ASP A 268 2.74 14.80 13.43
N ASP A 269 3.89 14.23 13.18
CA ASP A 269 4.52 13.69 11.95
C ASP A 269 4.29 12.19 11.79
N GLY A 270 4.06 11.49 12.89
CA GLY A 270 3.91 10.04 12.93
C GLY A 270 3.00 9.54 14.04
N PHE A 271 2.61 8.27 13.97
CA PHE A 271 1.82 7.63 15.01
C PHE A 271 1.93 6.12 15.03
N VAL A 272 1.56 5.52 16.18
CA VAL A 272 1.21 4.10 16.30
C VAL A 272 -0.16 3.99 16.97
N ALA A 273 -1.12 3.31 16.32
CA ALA A 273 -2.47 3.10 16.84
C ALA A 273 -2.68 1.68 17.35
N TYR A 274 -3.39 1.57 18.49
CA TYR A 274 -3.71 0.31 19.17
C TYR A 274 -5.21 0.21 19.42
N LEU A 275 -5.80 -0.94 19.11
CA LEU A 275 -7.19 -1.26 19.43
C LEU A 275 -7.20 -2.32 20.54
N ASN A 276 -7.73 -1.96 21.71
CA ASN A 276 -7.79 -2.84 22.87
C ASN A 276 -6.45 -3.54 23.18
N GLY A 277 -5.33 -2.79 23.08
CA GLY A 277 -3.97 -3.27 23.35
C GLY A 277 -3.27 -3.92 22.15
N THR A 278 -3.94 -4.13 21.04
CA THR A 278 -3.35 -4.69 19.82
C THR A 278 -3.03 -3.57 18.84
N ARG A 279 -1.77 -3.48 18.38
CA ARG A 279 -1.40 -2.53 17.32
C ARG A 279 -2.17 -2.84 16.04
N ILE A 280 -2.78 -1.81 15.44
CA ILE A 280 -3.60 -1.93 14.23
C ILE A 280 -3.08 -1.11 13.04
N ALA A 281 -2.39 0.01 13.30
CA ALA A 281 -1.82 0.87 12.27
C ALA A 281 -0.60 1.63 12.80
N ASN A 282 0.24 2.11 11.89
CA ASN A 282 1.30 3.07 12.18
C ASN A 282 1.71 3.82 10.91
N ALA A 283 2.22 5.03 11.06
CA ALA A 283 2.88 5.81 10.01
C ALA A 283 4.07 6.55 10.59
N ASN A 284 5.16 6.65 9.84
CA ASN A 284 6.41 7.33 10.23
C ASN A 284 6.93 6.96 11.62
N ALA A 285 6.72 5.72 12.06
CA ALA A 285 7.01 5.29 13.42
C ALA A 285 7.69 3.93 13.45
N THR A 286 8.53 3.69 14.45
CA THR A 286 8.99 2.35 14.79
C THR A 286 7.82 1.52 15.32
N LEU A 287 7.92 0.18 15.23
CA LEU A 287 6.81 -0.70 15.62
C LEU A 287 6.51 -0.70 17.13
N ASN A 288 7.48 -0.37 17.96
CA ASN A 288 7.36 -0.27 19.42
C ASN A 288 8.20 0.94 19.86
N PRO A 289 7.67 2.16 19.72
CA PRO A 289 8.40 3.37 20.10
C PRO A 289 8.58 3.41 21.63
N ALA A 290 9.72 3.97 22.06
CA ALA A 290 9.92 4.33 23.46
C ALA A 290 8.95 5.45 23.85
N TRP A 291 8.73 5.65 25.14
CA TRP A 291 7.79 6.65 25.67
C TRP A 291 8.09 8.09 25.20
N ASN A 292 9.34 8.38 24.88
CA ASN A 292 9.82 9.67 24.37
C ASN A 292 10.39 9.61 22.96
N ALA A 293 9.96 8.62 22.16
CA ALA A 293 10.43 8.46 20.79
C ALA A 293 9.90 9.56 19.88
N GLY A 294 10.69 9.89 18.87
CA GLY A 294 10.25 10.74 17.75
C GLY A 294 9.79 9.93 16.55
N ALA A 295 9.18 10.62 15.60
CA ALA A 295 8.83 10.07 14.31
C ALA A 295 10.07 9.75 13.44
N ASN A 296 9.94 8.81 12.52
CA ASN A 296 11.02 8.42 11.59
C ASN A 296 11.19 9.40 10.41
N GLY A 297 10.36 10.44 10.33
CA GLY A 297 10.37 11.45 9.27
C GLY A 297 9.16 12.34 9.37
N GLY A 298 9.18 13.49 8.67
CA GLY A 298 8.12 14.48 8.67
C GLY A 298 6.89 14.05 7.85
N HIS A 299 5.75 14.61 8.21
CA HIS A 299 4.51 14.64 7.43
C HIS A 299 4.18 16.10 7.10
N ASP A 300 3.82 16.35 5.85
CA ASP A 300 3.59 17.72 5.34
C ASP A 300 2.34 18.35 6.02
N ASP A 301 2.45 19.56 6.55
CA ASP A 301 1.43 20.26 7.35
C ASP A 301 0.08 20.33 6.63
N ALA A 302 0.09 20.69 5.33
CA ALA A 302 -1.14 20.71 4.51
C ALA A 302 -1.79 19.32 4.36
N SER A 303 -1.03 18.25 4.54
CA SER A 303 -1.50 16.87 4.54
C SER A 303 -1.94 16.40 5.93
N ALA A 304 -1.34 16.94 6.99
CA ALA A 304 -1.61 16.59 8.38
C ALA A 304 -3.05 16.88 8.80
N VAL A 305 -3.62 17.98 8.31
CA VAL A 305 -5.02 18.38 8.56
C VAL A 305 -6.04 17.63 7.69
N THR A 306 -5.58 16.72 6.84
CA THR A 306 -6.43 15.94 5.94
C THR A 306 -6.58 14.51 6.44
N TRP A 307 -7.82 13.98 6.43
CA TRP A 307 -8.09 12.61 6.83
C TRP A 307 -7.41 11.59 5.92
N VAL A 308 -6.46 10.82 6.48
CA VAL A 308 -5.79 9.69 5.82
C VAL A 308 -6.40 8.38 6.32
N SER A 309 -6.80 7.49 5.41
CA SER A 309 -7.44 6.22 5.76
C SER A 309 -6.46 5.06 5.82
N PHE A 310 -6.64 4.21 6.84
CA PHE A 310 -5.91 2.94 7.02
C PHE A 310 -6.93 1.81 7.10
N ASP A 311 -6.86 0.83 6.17
CA ASP A 311 -7.69 -0.39 6.30
C ASP A 311 -7.11 -1.25 7.43
N VAL A 312 -7.88 -1.34 8.50
CA VAL A 312 -7.56 -2.12 9.67
C VAL A 312 -8.50 -3.31 9.84
N GLY A 313 -9.18 -3.71 8.75
CA GLY A 313 -10.18 -4.78 8.71
C GLY A 313 -9.64 -6.12 9.23
N LYS A 314 -8.36 -6.43 9.00
CA LYS A 314 -7.71 -7.62 9.56
C LYS A 314 -7.73 -7.70 11.09
N HIS A 315 -7.97 -6.57 11.76
CA HIS A 315 -8.05 -6.48 13.21
C HIS A 315 -9.49 -6.39 13.74
N ILE A 316 -10.52 -6.58 12.90
CA ILE A 316 -11.93 -6.46 13.28
C ILE A 316 -12.33 -7.44 14.42
N ASN A 317 -11.63 -8.57 14.51
CA ASN A 317 -11.80 -9.54 15.59
C ASN A 317 -11.34 -9.02 16.97
N ARG A 318 -10.55 -7.94 17.02
CA ARG A 318 -10.11 -7.26 18.25
C ARG A 318 -11.18 -6.34 18.84
N LEU A 319 -12.19 -5.96 18.05
CA LEU A 319 -13.34 -5.22 18.57
C LEU A 319 -14.12 -6.08 19.58
N LYS A 320 -14.57 -5.43 20.64
CA LYS A 320 -15.51 -5.98 21.60
C LYS A 320 -16.91 -5.42 21.31
N SER A 321 -17.96 -6.19 21.63
CA SER A 321 -19.29 -5.63 21.76
C SER A 321 -19.32 -4.85 23.07
N GLY A 322 -19.80 -3.61 23.03
CA GLY A 322 -19.70 -2.67 24.15
C GLY A 322 -18.44 -1.81 24.06
N ASN A 323 -17.78 -1.59 25.19
CA ASN A 323 -16.69 -0.65 25.34
C ASN A 323 -15.40 -1.13 24.68
N ASN A 324 -14.75 -0.23 23.95
CA ASN A 324 -13.47 -0.38 23.30
C ASN A 324 -12.58 0.83 23.58
N ILE A 325 -11.28 0.67 23.45
CA ILE A 325 -10.30 1.74 23.50
C ILE A 325 -9.51 1.77 22.21
N LEU A 326 -9.46 2.92 21.56
CA LEU A 326 -8.45 3.27 20.57
C LEU A 326 -7.38 4.07 21.32
N ALA A 327 -6.16 3.57 21.37
CA ALA A 327 -5.04 4.28 21.95
C ALA A 327 -4.04 4.66 20.84
N ILE A 328 -3.49 5.85 20.90
CA ILE A 328 -2.59 6.37 19.86
C ILE A 328 -1.34 6.94 20.53
N HIS A 329 -0.18 6.49 20.10
CA HIS A 329 1.10 7.11 20.39
C HIS A 329 1.40 8.08 19.25
N GLY A 330 1.19 9.37 19.46
CA GLY A 330 1.56 10.44 18.55
C GLY A 330 3.05 10.73 18.67
N LEU A 331 3.70 11.04 17.55
CA LEU A 331 5.15 11.19 17.46
C LEU A 331 5.50 12.40 16.59
N ASN A 332 6.25 13.32 17.14
CA ASN A 332 6.81 14.46 16.43
C ASN A 332 8.20 14.13 15.88
N SER A 333 8.64 14.77 14.80
CA SER A 333 9.94 14.52 14.15
C SER A 333 11.13 15.13 14.90
N GLY A 334 10.89 16.08 15.79
CA GLY A 334 11.92 16.75 16.59
C GLY A 334 11.35 17.47 17.80
N LEU A 335 12.20 17.74 18.82
CA LEU A 335 11.79 18.50 20.00
C LEU A 335 11.35 19.91 19.63
N GLY A 336 12.05 20.58 18.71
CA GLY A 336 11.78 21.94 18.28
C GLY A 336 10.88 22.02 17.04
N SER A 337 9.97 21.04 16.81
CA SER A 337 8.95 21.17 15.78
C SER A 337 7.97 22.28 16.15
N SER A 338 7.50 23.03 15.15
CA SER A 338 6.54 24.12 15.35
C SER A 338 5.12 23.67 15.65
N ASP A 339 4.84 22.39 15.44
CA ASP A 339 3.48 21.86 15.43
C ASP A 339 3.43 20.35 15.73
N MET A 340 2.24 19.89 16.07
CA MET A 340 1.86 18.49 16.28
C MET A 340 0.35 18.34 16.17
N LEU A 341 -0.12 17.30 15.52
CA LEU A 341 -1.55 16.99 15.45
C LEU A 341 -1.81 15.48 15.47
N ILE A 342 -2.72 15.04 16.35
CA ILE A 342 -3.29 13.70 16.35
C ILE A 342 -4.81 13.79 16.48
N ASN A 343 -5.52 13.32 15.48
CA ASN A 343 -6.97 13.07 15.57
C ASN A 343 -7.34 11.78 14.84
N ALA A 344 -8.40 11.11 15.29
CA ALA A 344 -8.78 9.80 14.77
C ALA A 344 -10.29 9.62 14.67
N GLU A 345 -10.71 8.95 13.60
CA GLU A 345 -12.06 8.40 13.42
C GLU A 345 -11.98 6.90 13.11
N LEU A 346 -12.98 6.14 13.53
CA LEU A 346 -13.10 4.73 13.18
C LEU A 346 -14.48 4.46 12.57
N SER A 347 -14.46 3.81 11.40
CA SER A 347 -15.67 3.39 10.71
C SER A 347 -15.72 1.87 10.61
N LEU A 348 -16.93 1.33 10.82
CA LEU A 348 -17.27 -0.07 10.59
C LEU A 348 -18.33 -0.19 9.52
N GLY A 349 -18.36 -1.30 8.78
CA GLY A 349 -19.40 -1.50 7.80
C GLY A 349 -19.34 -2.82 7.05
N GLN A 350 -20.14 -2.86 6.01
CA GLN A 350 -20.19 -3.98 5.09
C GLN A 350 -19.59 -3.58 3.74
N ARG A 351 -18.71 -4.45 3.26
CA ARG A 351 -18.20 -4.41 1.92
C ARG A 351 -18.80 -5.63 1.21
N SER A 352 -19.65 -5.41 0.21
CA SER A 352 -20.23 -6.45 -0.65
C SER A 352 -19.56 -6.43 -2.01
N GLY A 353 -19.70 -7.51 -2.77
CA GLY A 353 -18.99 -7.75 -4.04
C GLY A 353 -17.85 -8.76 -3.91
N ALA A 354 -17.85 -9.54 -2.83
CA ALA A 354 -16.91 -10.63 -2.59
C ALA A 354 -17.34 -11.96 -3.24
N GLU A 355 -18.22 -11.92 -4.24
CA GLU A 355 -18.67 -13.13 -4.89
C GLU A 355 -17.55 -13.77 -5.73
N VAL A 356 -17.42 -15.08 -5.58
CA VAL A 356 -16.55 -15.91 -6.39
C VAL A 356 -17.16 -16.02 -7.81
N ALA A 357 -16.33 -15.87 -8.84
CA ALA A 357 -16.80 -16.04 -10.22
C ALA A 357 -17.09 -17.52 -10.53
N ASP A 358 -17.89 -17.76 -11.56
CA ASP A 358 -18.21 -19.12 -11.97
C ASP A 358 -16.95 -19.83 -12.51
N GLY A 359 -16.78 -21.11 -12.20
CA GLY A 359 -15.63 -21.90 -12.64
C GLY A 359 -14.34 -21.68 -11.86
N VAL A 360 -14.36 -20.88 -10.81
CA VAL A 360 -13.22 -20.64 -9.92
C VAL A 360 -13.01 -21.81 -8.97
N VAL A 361 -11.76 -22.16 -8.74
CA VAL A 361 -11.35 -23.22 -7.81
C VAL A 361 -10.77 -22.60 -6.54
N GLN A 362 -11.22 -23.06 -5.38
CA GLN A 362 -10.53 -22.80 -4.12
C GLN A 362 -9.28 -23.67 -4.07
N TYR A 363 -8.14 -23.06 -3.75
CA TYR A 363 -6.87 -23.77 -3.71
C TYR A 363 -6.77 -24.64 -2.45
N ASP A 364 -6.58 -25.93 -2.63
CA ASP A 364 -6.41 -26.93 -1.56
C ASP A 364 -5.22 -27.88 -1.84
N GLU A 365 -4.82 -28.06 -3.11
CA GLU A 365 -3.72 -28.92 -3.50
C GLU A 365 -2.87 -28.32 -4.64
N PRO A 366 -1.61 -28.78 -4.84
CA PRO A 366 -0.75 -28.27 -5.90
C PRO A 366 -1.36 -28.40 -7.29
N ILE A 367 -1.28 -27.33 -8.10
CA ILE A 367 -1.79 -27.28 -9.45
C ILE A 367 -0.80 -27.96 -10.41
N LYS A 368 -1.18 -29.08 -11.02
CA LYS A 368 -0.35 -29.77 -12.00
C LYS A 368 -0.44 -29.10 -13.37
N LEU A 369 0.66 -28.50 -13.81
CA LEU A 369 0.75 -27.82 -15.10
C LEU A 369 1.16 -28.83 -16.20
N ILE A 370 0.29 -29.09 -17.18
CA ILE A 370 0.51 -30.01 -18.29
C ILE A 370 0.48 -29.35 -19.68
N ARG A 371 0.13 -28.05 -19.73
CA ARG A 371 0.07 -27.21 -20.93
C ARG A 371 0.30 -25.76 -20.56
N ASP A 372 0.62 -24.93 -21.55
CA ASP A 372 0.74 -23.48 -21.35
C ASP A 372 -0.53 -22.95 -20.68
N THR A 373 -0.35 -22.24 -19.59
CA THR A 373 -1.46 -21.85 -18.71
C THR A 373 -1.18 -20.49 -18.09
N THR A 374 -2.17 -19.62 -18.07
CA THR A 374 -2.15 -18.40 -17.27
C THR A 374 -2.99 -18.61 -16.02
N ILE A 375 -2.36 -18.56 -14.87
CA ILE A 375 -3.02 -18.66 -13.57
C ILE A 375 -3.30 -17.25 -13.06
N ARG A 376 -4.56 -17.01 -12.71
CA ARG A 376 -5.01 -15.82 -11.96
C ARG A 376 -5.45 -16.25 -10.57
N ALA A 377 -4.94 -15.56 -9.54
CA ALA A 377 -5.28 -15.90 -8.17
C ALA A 377 -5.53 -14.65 -7.33
N ARG A 378 -6.46 -14.78 -6.40
CA ARG A 378 -6.75 -13.83 -5.33
C ARG A 378 -6.90 -14.58 -4.01
N SER A 379 -6.57 -13.96 -2.90
CA SER A 379 -7.01 -14.42 -1.59
C SER A 379 -8.28 -13.69 -1.14
N MET A 380 -9.05 -14.36 -0.32
CA MET A 380 -10.23 -13.79 0.35
C MET A 380 -10.07 -13.91 1.85
N LEU A 381 -10.15 -12.79 2.54
CA LEU A 381 -10.15 -12.72 4.00
C LEU A 381 -11.32 -11.84 4.47
N ASN A 382 -12.20 -12.40 5.29
CA ASN A 382 -13.36 -11.68 5.84
C ASN A 382 -14.23 -10.99 4.76
N GLY A 383 -14.45 -11.65 3.62
CA GLY A 383 -15.20 -11.09 2.50
C GLY A 383 -14.47 -10.02 1.68
N GLN A 384 -13.16 -9.88 1.87
CA GLN A 384 -12.33 -8.95 1.12
C GLN A 384 -11.39 -9.69 0.18
N TRP A 385 -11.38 -9.28 -1.08
CA TRP A 385 -10.45 -9.77 -2.06
C TRP A 385 -9.11 -9.04 -1.99
N SER A 386 -8.02 -9.79 -2.09
CA SER A 386 -6.70 -9.22 -2.36
C SER A 386 -6.62 -8.62 -3.76
N ALA A 387 -5.55 -7.89 -4.05
CA ALA A 387 -5.17 -7.59 -5.42
C ALA A 387 -4.91 -8.88 -6.22
N LEU A 388 -5.13 -8.80 -7.53
CA LEU A 388 -4.94 -9.93 -8.45
C LEU A 388 -3.45 -10.21 -8.66
N VAL A 389 -3.09 -11.48 -8.53
CA VAL A 389 -1.80 -12.00 -8.97
C VAL A 389 -2.02 -12.83 -10.23
N GLU A 390 -1.25 -12.57 -11.28
CA GLU A 390 -1.33 -13.25 -12.56
C GLU A 390 0.05 -13.67 -13.03
N HIS A 391 0.19 -14.94 -13.37
CA HIS A 391 1.41 -15.49 -13.97
C HIS A 391 1.11 -16.46 -15.10
N SER A 392 1.87 -16.33 -16.20
CA SER A 392 1.80 -17.22 -17.35
C SER A 392 2.95 -18.21 -17.32
N PHE A 393 2.63 -19.47 -17.50
CA PHE A 393 3.57 -20.59 -17.54
C PHE A 393 3.64 -21.20 -18.93
N GLN A 394 4.84 -21.45 -19.41
CA GLN A 394 5.16 -22.18 -20.63
C GLN A 394 5.58 -23.60 -20.24
N VAL A 395 4.77 -24.58 -20.54
CA VAL A 395 4.95 -25.95 -20.05
C VAL A 395 5.65 -26.83 -21.10
N GLY A 396 6.69 -27.53 -20.65
CA GLY A 396 7.48 -28.43 -21.51
C GLY A 396 8.47 -27.71 -22.42
N ARG A 397 8.52 -26.39 -22.34
CA ARG A 397 9.52 -25.58 -23.04
C ARG A 397 10.62 -25.18 -22.05
N ALA A 398 11.64 -26.02 -21.92
CA ALA A 398 12.89 -25.57 -21.32
C ALA A 398 13.50 -24.53 -22.26
N GLY A 399 13.20 -23.24 -22.03
CA GLY A 399 13.57 -22.09 -22.82
C GLY A 399 13.60 -22.35 -24.33
N SER A 400 12.90 -21.60 -25.17
CA SER A 400 12.96 -21.86 -26.62
C SER A 400 14.42 -22.04 -27.01
N PRO A 401 14.81 -23.20 -27.56
CA PRO A 401 16.20 -23.40 -28.00
C PRO A 401 16.52 -22.56 -29.23
N LEU A 402 15.53 -21.87 -29.78
CA LEU A 402 15.71 -20.97 -30.90
C LEU A 402 16.45 -19.70 -30.44
N ARG A 403 17.47 -19.37 -31.21
CA ARG A 403 18.25 -18.13 -31.07
C ARG A 403 18.26 -17.43 -32.42
N PHE A 404 18.10 -16.10 -32.39
CA PHE A 404 18.48 -15.28 -33.53
C PHE A 404 20.00 -15.30 -33.63
N THR A 405 20.53 -15.79 -34.74
CA THR A 405 21.96 -15.82 -35.02
C THR A 405 22.37 -14.69 -35.94
N GLU A 406 21.47 -14.29 -36.85
CA GLU A 406 21.72 -13.18 -37.74
C GLU A 406 20.39 -12.47 -38.12
N ILE A 407 20.47 -11.14 -38.24
CA ILE A 407 19.41 -10.30 -38.79
C ILE A 407 20.06 -9.42 -39.87
N MET A 408 19.83 -9.76 -41.12
CA MET A 408 20.29 -8.96 -42.25
C MET A 408 19.13 -8.06 -42.73
N TYR A 409 19.11 -6.83 -42.25
CA TYR A 409 17.99 -5.90 -42.47
C TYR A 409 18.25 -4.89 -43.62
N ASN A 410 19.48 -4.77 -44.12
CA ASN A 410 19.83 -3.86 -45.22
C ASN A 410 21.06 -4.40 -45.98
N PRO A 411 20.95 -5.51 -46.70
CA PRO A 411 22.03 -6.12 -47.43
C PRO A 411 22.39 -5.32 -48.70
N PRO A 412 23.65 -5.35 -49.14
CA PRO A 412 24.01 -4.87 -50.49
C PRO A 412 23.28 -5.71 -51.55
N GLY A 413 22.40 -5.10 -52.29
CA GLY A 413 21.64 -5.76 -53.35
C GLY A 413 20.13 -5.55 -53.27
N GLY A 414 19.61 -5.12 -52.13
CA GLY A 414 18.21 -4.77 -51.97
C GLY A 414 17.47 -5.67 -50.98
N SER A 415 16.19 -5.36 -50.74
CA SER A 415 15.37 -5.99 -49.74
C SER A 415 15.07 -7.47 -49.98
N GLU A 416 15.24 -7.96 -51.19
CA GLU A 416 15.13 -9.41 -51.51
C GLU A 416 16.21 -10.26 -50.88
N TYR A 417 17.26 -9.66 -50.32
CA TYR A 417 18.32 -10.35 -49.59
C TYR A 417 18.22 -10.16 -48.07
N GLU A 418 17.17 -9.50 -47.60
CA GLU A 418 16.90 -9.42 -46.19
C GLU A 418 16.49 -10.79 -45.64
N PHE A 419 17.06 -11.16 -44.48
CA PHE A 419 16.72 -12.40 -43.83
C PHE A 419 16.90 -12.34 -42.31
N VAL A 420 16.27 -13.30 -41.66
CA VAL A 420 16.49 -13.61 -40.25
C VAL A 420 16.91 -15.06 -40.14
N GLU A 421 18.08 -15.30 -39.55
CA GLU A 421 18.54 -16.64 -39.26
C GLU A 421 18.15 -17.05 -37.83
N LEU A 422 17.57 -18.26 -37.72
CA LEU A 422 17.23 -18.88 -36.46
C LEU A 422 18.03 -20.17 -36.29
N HIS A 423 18.74 -20.29 -35.18
CA HIS A 423 19.45 -21.49 -34.78
C HIS A 423 18.69 -22.20 -33.67
N ASN A 424 18.42 -23.51 -33.85
CA ASN A 424 17.93 -24.38 -32.80
C ASN A 424 19.12 -24.96 -32.01
N SER A 425 19.40 -24.40 -30.83
CA SER A 425 20.46 -24.88 -29.93
C SER A 425 20.03 -26.07 -29.05
N GLY A 426 18.80 -26.56 -29.20
CA GLY A 426 18.25 -27.72 -28.48
C GLY A 426 18.48 -29.02 -29.18
N THR A 427 18.07 -30.13 -28.54
CA THR A 427 18.19 -31.50 -29.04
C THR A 427 16.88 -32.05 -29.63
N PHE A 428 15.84 -31.22 -29.73
CA PHE A 428 14.52 -31.59 -30.24
C PHE A 428 14.03 -30.61 -31.30
N ASP A 429 13.14 -31.08 -32.16
CA ASP A 429 12.56 -30.24 -33.21
C ASP A 429 11.67 -29.14 -32.63
N VAL A 430 11.75 -27.94 -33.22
CA VAL A 430 10.93 -26.80 -32.86
C VAL A 430 10.05 -26.42 -34.04
N SER A 431 8.73 -26.49 -33.86
CA SER A 431 7.79 -25.98 -34.85
C SER A 431 7.81 -24.46 -34.87
N LEU A 432 7.90 -23.85 -36.03
CA LEU A 432 7.83 -22.40 -36.22
C LEU A 432 6.39 -21.90 -36.48
N GLY A 433 5.38 -22.75 -36.41
CA GLY A 433 3.97 -22.44 -36.65
C GLY A 433 3.38 -23.12 -37.85
#